data_54598ad8930d63bcc13a7bf62ce651ac
#
_entry.id   54598ad8930d63bcc13a7bf62ce651ac
#
_cell.length_a   1.000
_cell.length_b   1.000
_cell.length_c   1.000
_cell.angle_alpha   90.00
_cell.angle_beta   90.00
_cell.angle_gamma   90.00
#
_symmetry.space_group_name_H-M   'P 1'
#
loop_
_entity.id
_entity.type
_entity.pdbx_description
1 polymer ?
#
loop_
_entity_poly.entity_id
_entity_poly.type
_entity_poly.pdbx_seq_one_letter_code
_entity_poly.pdbx_strand_id
1 'polypeptide(L)'
;HLPEKHFAAARATLEGACRADDTLGRWLAGADFSRRSRAWNDRQVGAHHALAPTGRPMDPARLSATEANVFRLIARNVLAQFYPALATREVKAEFTVLDERFRARGQEILEAGWKPLFTTRDEAPPLPPLTEGEACRVDEAGVEDRETRPPEPFTDASLIKAMMNIARYVEDAAVRRTLREHDGLGTEATRAGIIETLVERGYLVRRARALRATRLGSALIASLPEPAGRPERPALWEQRLTAIAEA
;
A
#
# COMPACT_ATOMS: atom_id res chain seq x y z
N HIS A 1 -2.74 0.04 -12.16
CA HIS A 1 -2.04 0.34 -13.41
C HIS A 1 -2.77 1.42 -14.21
N LEU A 2 -2.09 2.00 -15.22
CA LEU A 2 -2.59 3.05 -16.11
C LEU A 2 -2.66 2.50 -17.55
N PRO A 3 -3.70 2.89 -18.33
CA PRO A 3 -3.80 2.49 -19.72
C PRO A 3 -2.66 3.07 -20.58
N GLU A 4 -2.09 2.26 -21.44
CA GLU A 4 -0.98 2.64 -22.30
C GLU A 4 -1.34 3.78 -23.26
N LYS A 5 -2.59 3.83 -23.70
CA LYS A 5 -3.11 4.91 -24.58
C LYS A 5 -3.00 6.30 -23.96
N HIS A 6 -2.95 6.43 -22.63
CA HIS A 6 -2.81 7.70 -21.92
C HIS A 6 -1.36 8.17 -21.79
N PHE A 7 -0.38 7.31 -22.08
CA PHE A 7 1.03 7.66 -21.93
C PHE A 7 1.44 8.87 -22.79
N ALA A 8 1.08 8.86 -24.06
CA ALA A 8 1.45 9.93 -24.99
C ALA A 8 0.91 11.31 -24.59
N ALA A 9 -0.29 11.35 -24.00
CA ALA A 9 -0.93 12.58 -23.54
C ALA A 9 -0.56 12.97 -22.09
N ALA A 10 0.17 12.13 -21.37
CA ALA A 10 0.41 12.29 -19.93
C ALA A 10 1.12 13.60 -19.59
N ARG A 11 2.09 14.03 -20.42
CA ARG A 11 2.80 15.30 -20.23
C ARG A 11 1.84 16.48 -20.28
N ALA A 12 1.09 16.65 -21.36
CA ALA A 12 0.15 17.74 -21.51
C ALA A 12 -0.95 17.73 -20.44
N THR A 13 -1.42 16.53 -20.07
CA THR A 13 -2.38 16.31 -18.99
C THR A 13 -1.85 16.81 -17.65
N LEU A 14 -0.62 16.45 -17.29
CA LEU A 14 -0.01 16.86 -16.02
C LEU A 14 0.38 18.35 -16.03
N GLU A 15 0.89 18.90 -17.13
CA GLU A 15 1.14 20.32 -17.29
C GLU A 15 -0.13 21.14 -17.07
N GLY A 16 -1.26 20.72 -17.65
CA GLY A 16 -2.55 21.36 -17.44
C GLY A 16 -3.02 21.28 -15.98
N ALA A 17 -2.98 20.08 -15.41
CA ALA A 17 -3.49 19.81 -14.06
C ALA A 17 -2.66 20.43 -12.93
N CYS A 18 -1.33 20.52 -13.10
CA CYS A 18 -0.43 20.95 -12.05
C CYS A 18 -0.05 22.43 -12.09
N ARG A 19 -0.47 23.16 -13.12
CA ARG A 19 -0.04 24.56 -13.39
C ARG A 19 -0.28 25.52 -12.22
N ALA A 20 -1.35 25.34 -11.48
CA ALA A 20 -1.76 26.24 -10.40
C ALA A 20 -1.22 25.85 -9.01
N ASP A 21 -0.39 24.83 -8.91
CA ASP A 21 0.19 24.36 -7.66
C ASP A 21 1.72 24.35 -7.74
N ASP A 22 2.37 25.24 -7.00
CA ASP A 22 3.83 25.44 -7.04
C ASP A 22 4.61 24.17 -6.67
N THR A 23 4.06 23.34 -5.77
CA THR A 23 4.71 22.09 -5.37
C THR A 23 4.66 21.07 -6.48
N LEU A 24 3.51 20.89 -7.11
CA LEU A 24 3.34 20.02 -8.28
C LEU A 24 4.14 20.53 -9.47
N GLY A 25 4.21 21.85 -9.68
CA GLY A 25 4.99 22.47 -10.74
C GLY A 25 6.50 22.19 -10.62
N ARG A 26 7.05 22.21 -9.40
CA ARG A 26 8.46 21.82 -9.15
C ARG A 26 8.72 20.36 -9.47
N TRP A 27 7.82 19.48 -9.11
CA TRP A 27 7.95 18.06 -9.43
C TRP A 27 7.76 17.78 -10.93
N LEU A 28 6.87 18.53 -11.57
CA LEU A 28 6.66 18.43 -13.02
C LEU A 28 7.95 18.78 -13.79
N ALA A 29 8.65 19.82 -13.37
CA ALA A 29 9.91 20.26 -13.98
C ALA A 29 11.03 19.21 -13.91
N GLY A 30 11.02 18.34 -12.89
CA GLY A 30 11.99 17.26 -12.74
C GLY A 30 11.59 15.94 -13.40
N ALA A 31 10.41 15.86 -14.01
CA ALA A 31 9.88 14.63 -14.62
C ALA A 31 10.46 14.39 -16.02
N ASP A 32 10.94 13.18 -16.27
CA ASP A 32 11.38 12.73 -17.60
C ASP A 32 10.25 11.95 -18.28
N PHE A 33 9.52 12.63 -19.15
CA PHE A 33 8.37 12.06 -19.87
C PHE A 33 8.74 11.05 -20.97
N SER A 34 10.02 10.83 -21.25
CA SER A 34 10.46 9.71 -22.08
C SER A 34 10.46 8.39 -21.34
N ARG A 35 10.46 8.42 -20.00
CA ARG A 35 10.43 7.22 -19.14
C ARG A 35 9.05 6.60 -19.13
N ARG A 36 9.00 5.30 -19.35
CA ARG A 36 7.78 4.48 -19.24
C ARG A 36 7.95 3.48 -18.11
N SER A 37 7.29 3.74 -16.98
CA SER A 37 7.30 2.82 -15.84
C SER A 37 6.42 1.60 -16.06
N ARG A 38 6.55 0.60 -15.17
CA ARG A 38 5.67 -0.60 -15.15
C ARG A 38 4.20 -0.30 -14.87
N ALA A 39 3.87 0.92 -14.44
CA ALA A 39 2.48 1.31 -14.20
C ALA A 39 1.66 1.39 -15.49
N TRP A 40 2.30 1.66 -16.63
CA TRP A 40 1.68 1.73 -17.96
C TRP A 40 1.57 0.33 -18.55
N ASN A 41 0.47 -0.36 -18.27
CA ASN A 41 0.30 -1.76 -18.65
C ASN A 41 -1.18 -2.13 -18.78
N ASP A 42 -1.67 -2.21 -20.03
CA ASP A 42 -3.06 -2.54 -20.32
C ASP A 42 -3.47 -3.93 -19.80
N ARG A 43 -2.56 -4.90 -19.78
CA ARG A 43 -2.84 -6.25 -19.30
C ARG A 43 -3.14 -6.31 -17.80
N GLN A 44 -2.70 -5.30 -17.06
CA GLN A 44 -2.91 -5.16 -15.61
C GLN A 44 -4.00 -4.16 -15.26
N VAL A 45 -4.68 -3.60 -16.28
CA VAL A 45 -5.88 -2.78 -16.10
C VAL A 45 -7.08 -3.71 -16.14
N GLY A 46 -7.76 -3.86 -15.00
CA GLY A 46 -9.00 -4.63 -14.90
C GLY A 46 -10.23 -3.80 -15.28
N ALA A 47 -11.29 -3.90 -14.51
CA ALA A 47 -12.51 -3.10 -14.70
C ALA A 47 -12.26 -1.59 -14.54
N HIS A 48 -11.26 -1.21 -13.74
CA HIS A 48 -10.88 0.18 -13.47
C HIS A 48 -9.36 0.34 -13.57
N HIS A 49 -8.93 1.50 -14.06
CA HIS A 49 -7.53 1.91 -14.03
C HIS A 49 -7.24 2.76 -12.78
N ALA A 50 -5.97 2.98 -12.48
CA ALA A 50 -5.55 3.86 -11.39
C ALA A 50 -6.05 5.30 -11.61
N LEU A 51 -6.27 6.02 -10.51
CA LEU A 51 -6.66 7.43 -10.57
C LEU A 51 -5.53 8.27 -11.17
N ALA A 52 -5.89 9.16 -12.08
CA ALA A 52 -5.00 10.12 -12.71
C ALA A 52 -5.71 11.46 -12.91
N PRO A 53 -4.98 12.59 -12.94
CA PRO A 53 -5.53 13.87 -13.31
C PRO A 53 -6.15 13.85 -14.72
N THR A 54 -7.18 14.65 -14.96
CA THR A 54 -7.87 14.72 -16.27
C THR A 54 -7.28 15.77 -17.22
N GLY A 55 -6.27 16.51 -16.82
CA GLY A 55 -5.70 17.62 -17.59
C GLY A 55 -6.48 18.93 -17.49
N ARG A 56 -7.64 18.94 -16.84
CA ARG A 56 -8.33 20.18 -16.52
C ARG A 56 -7.53 20.94 -15.46
N PRO A 57 -7.30 22.26 -15.64
CA PRO A 57 -6.63 23.05 -14.63
C PRO A 57 -7.35 22.93 -13.28
N MET A 58 -6.60 22.59 -12.25
CA MET A 58 -7.09 22.65 -10.89
C MET A 58 -7.09 24.11 -10.45
N ASP A 59 -8.22 24.59 -9.97
CA ASP A 59 -8.30 25.89 -9.30
C ASP A 59 -8.24 25.67 -7.77
N PRO A 60 -7.11 25.98 -7.12
CA PRO A 60 -6.95 25.75 -5.67
C PRO A 60 -7.98 26.51 -4.83
N ALA A 61 -8.48 27.64 -5.32
CA ALA A 61 -9.47 28.45 -4.60
C ALA A 61 -10.86 27.79 -4.53
N ARG A 62 -11.13 26.83 -5.42
CA ARG A 62 -12.41 26.12 -5.49
C ARG A 62 -12.41 24.77 -4.76
N LEU A 63 -11.27 24.37 -4.21
CA LEU A 63 -11.12 23.10 -3.50
C LEU A 63 -11.01 23.33 -2.00
N SER A 64 -11.65 22.48 -1.21
CA SER A 64 -11.33 22.33 0.21
C SER A 64 -9.91 21.84 0.39
N ALA A 65 -9.34 22.05 1.57
CA ALA A 65 -8.00 21.55 1.90
C ALA A 65 -7.88 20.03 1.71
N THR A 66 -8.93 19.29 2.01
CA THR A 66 -8.97 17.83 1.83
C THR A 66 -8.93 17.44 0.36
N GLU A 67 -9.75 18.08 -0.48
CA GLU A 67 -9.78 17.82 -1.93
C GLU A 67 -8.45 18.17 -2.58
N ALA A 68 -7.85 19.31 -2.22
CA ALA A 68 -6.52 19.71 -2.70
C ALA A 68 -5.44 18.69 -2.31
N ASN A 69 -5.47 18.16 -1.07
CA ASN A 69 -4.53 17.15 -0.62
C ASN A 69 -4.71 15.81 -1.37
N VAL A 70 -5.95 15.39 -1.62
CA VAL A 70 -6.24 14.18 -2.42
C VAL A 70 -5.76 14.38 -3.85
N PHE A 71 -6.03 15.54 -4.46
CA PHE A 71 -5.56 15.84 -5.81
C PHE A 71 -4.03 15.80 -5.89
N ARG A 72 -3.32 16.48 -4.94
CA ARG A 72 -1.87 16.44 -4.88
C ARG A 72 -1.32 15.02 -4.72
N LEU A 73 -1.98 14.21 -3.91
CA LEU A 73 -1.59 12.81 -3.72
C LEU A 73 -1.68 12.02 -5.03
N ILE A 74 -2.77 12.18 -5.78
CA ILE A 74 -2.98 11.52 -7.07
C ILE A 74 -1.95 12.01 -8.09
N ALA A 75 -1.82 13.33 -8.27
CA ALA A 75 -0.89 13.93 -9.22
C ALA A 75 0.56 13.53 -8.93
N ARG A 76 0.97 13.55 -7.65
CA ARG A 76 2.28 13.11 -7.20
C ARG A 76 2.57 11.65 -7.57
N ASN A 77 1.62 10.74 -7.35
CA ASN A 77 1.80 9.34 -7.69
C ASN A 77 1.93 9.12 -9.20
N VAL A 78 1.22 9.89 -10.01
CA VAL A 78 1.36 9.83 -11.48
C VAL A 78 2.68 10.44 -11.93
N LEU A 79 3.09 11.59 -11.37
CA LEU A 79 4.40 12.22 -11.65
C LEU A 79 5.56 11.29 -11.30
N ALA A 80 5.47 10.55 -10.20
CA ALA A 80 6.49 9.59 -9.79
C ALA A 80 6.78 8.51 -10.85
N GLN A 81 5.83 8.24 -11.77
CA GLN A 81 6.02 7.28 -12.86
C GLN A 81 7.00 7.79 -13.94
N PHE A 82 7.33 9.06 -13.92
CA PHE A 82 8.27 9.73 -14.82
C PHE A 82 9.62 10.05 -14.16
N TYR A 83 9.83 9.52 -12.96
CA TYR A 83 11.10 9.62 -12.24
C TYR A 83 11.89 8.30 -12.32
N PRO A 84 13.22 8.34 -12.13
CA PRO A 84 14.02 7.13 -11.98
C PRO A 84 13.50 6.25 -10.84
N ALA A 85 13.80 4.97 -10.89
CA ALA A 85 13.55 4.08 -9.77
C ALA A 85 14.43 4.47 -8.57
N LEU A 86 13.89 4.34 -7.37
CA LEU A 86 14.71 4.37 -6.15
C LEU A 86 15.63 3.14 -6.16
N ALA A 87 16.93 3.34 -6.12
CA ALA A 87 17.90 2.28 -5.95
C ALA A 87 18.52 2.36 -4.55
N THR A 88 18.46 1.27 -3.82
CA THR A 88 19.00 1.18 -2.46
C THR A 88 19.88 -0.06 -2.33
N ARG A 89 20.90 0.04 -1.47
CA ARG A 89 21.71 -1.10 -1.03
C ARG A 89 21.38 -1.40 0.43
N GLU A 90 20.83 -2.58 0.68
CA GLU A 90 20.62 -3.09 2.03
C GLU A 90 21.86 -3.89 2.44
N VAL A 91 22.45 -3.54 3.59
CA VAL A 91 23.54 -4.28 4.21
C VAL A 91 22.99 -4.95 5.46
N LYS A 92 23.26 -6.24 5.58
CA LYS A 92 22.96 -7.05 6.78
C LYS A 92 24.26 -7.57 7.32
N ALA A 93 24.54 -7.29 8.57
CA ALA A 93 25.71 -7.79 9.27
C ALA A 93 25.27 -8.68 10.42
N GLU A 94 25.98 -9.79 10.63
CA GLU A 94 25.83 -10.66 11.79
C GLU A 94 27.16 -10.66 12.55
N PHE A 95 27.11 -10.38 13.82
CA PHE A 95 28.27 -10.34 14.71
C PHE A 95 28.14 -11.45 15.73
N THR A 96 29.23 -12.18 15.99
CA THR A 96 29.30 -13.15 17.07
C THR A 96 30.11 -12.55 18.20
N VAL A 97 29.52 -12.45 19.38
CA VAL A 97 30.18 -11.96 20.58
C VAL A 97 30.04 -13.06 21.62
N LEU A 98 31.14 -13.70 21.98
CA LEU A 98 31.14 -14.99 22.73
C LEU A 98 30.30 -16.01 21.94
N ASP A 99 29.23 -16.54 22.52
CA ASP A 99 28.33 -17.51 21.87
C ASP A 99 27.01 -16.87 21.38
N GLU A 100 26.88 -15.54 21.51
CA GLU A 100 25.66 -14.82 21.14
C GLU A 100 25.76 -14.15 19.76
N ARG A 101 24.62 -14.12 19.03
CA ARG A 101 24.55 -13.53 17.70
C ARG A 101 23.77 -12.21 17.72
N PHE A 102 24.42 -11.19 17.23
CA PHE A 102 23.83 -9.86 17.05
C PHE A 102 23.67 -9.57 15.58
N ARG A 103 22.60 -8.87 15.21
CA ARG A 103 22.30 -8.49 13.82
C ARG A 103 22.13 -7.00 13.70
N ALA A 104 22.80 -6.43 12.71
CA ALA A 104 22.62 -5.06 12.31
C ALA A 104 22.09 -4.99 10.86
N ARG A 105 21.32 -3.96 10.58
CA ARG A 105 20.86 -3.63 9.22
C ARG A 105 21.05 -2.17 8.95
N GLY A 106 21.59 -1.87 7.78
CA GLY A 106 21.69 -0.51 7.28
C GLY A 106 21.17 -0.42 5.85
N GLN A 107 20.76 0.76 5.45
CA GLN A 107 20.29 1.03 4.10
C GLN A 107 20.98 2.28 3.57
N GLU A 108 21.55 2.16 2.39
CA GLU A 108 22.15 3.28 1.65
C GLU A 108 21.33 3.55 0.40
N ILE A 109 21.03 4.81 0.15
CA ILE A 109 20.39 5.23 -1.09
C ILE A 109 21.47 5.43 -2.15
N LEU A 110 21.44 4.62 -3.20
CA LEU A 110 22.33 4.75 -4.35
C LEU A 110 21.79 5.75 -5.37
N GLU A 111 20.49 5.71 -5.60
CA GLU A 111 19.74 6.62 -6.46
C GLU A 111 18.43 7.03 -5.76
N ALA A 112 18.23 8.33 -5.55
CA ALA A 112 17.04 8.83 -4.87
C ALA A 112 15.76 8.63 -5.71
N GLY A 113 15.88 8.64 -7.04
CA GLY A 113 14.77 8.41 -7.95
C GLY A 113 13.53 9.24 -7.64
N TRP A 114 12.38 8.58 -7.53
CA TRP A 114 11.10 9.21 -7.20
C TRP A 114 10.95 9.60 -5.73
N LYS A 115 11.85 9.20 -4.84
CA LYS A 115 11.75 9.41 -3.39
C LYS A 115 11.57 10.87 -2.97
N PRO A 116 12.24 11.88 -3.58
CA PRO A 116 12.06 13.29 -3.19
C PRO A 116 10.64 13.83 -3.36
N LEU A 117 9.78 13.15 -4.11
CA LEU A 117 8.37 13.52 -4.23
C LEU A 117 7.56 13.17 -2.97
N PHE A 118 8.08 12.27 -2.13
CA PHE A 118 7.38 11.76 -0.96
C PHE A 118 8.14 12.13 0.31
N THR A 119 7.43 12.56 1.33
CA THR A 119 8.00 12.67 2.67
C THR A 119 8.22 11.26 3.20
N THR A 120 9.47 10.88 3.40
CA THR A 120 9.82 9.57 3.95
C THR A 120 10.07 9.67 5.45
N ARG A 121 9.81 8.59 6.17
CA ARG A 121 10.24 8.44 7.56
C ARG A 121 11.77 8.34 7.60
N ASP A 122 12.34 8.63 8.75
CA ASP A 122 13.76 8.42 9.00
C ASP A 122 14.14 6.99 8.61
N GLU A 123 15.16 6.87 7.80
CA GLU A 123 15.72 5.59 7.38
C GLU A 123 16.79 5.14 8.38
N ALA A 124 16.95 3.85 8.50
CA ALA A 124 18.09 3.31 9.23
C ALA A 124 19.38 3.87 8.60
N PRO A 125 20.30 4.41 9.41
CA PRO A 125 21.56 4.90 8.89
C PRO A 125 22.30 3.78 8.15
N PRO A 126 23.13 4.10 7.15
CA PRO A 126 23.96 3.09 6.51
C PRO A 126 24.93 2.49 7.53
N LEU A 127 25.19 1.19 7.41
CA LEU A 127 26.27 0.58 8.15
C LEU A 127 27.62 1.02 7.54
N PRO A 128 28.66 1.14 8.37
CA PRO A 128 30.00 1.34 7.86
C PRO A 128 30.43 0.18 6.94
N PRO A 129 31.44 0.34 6.11
CA PRO A 129 32.02 -0.77 5.38
C PRO A 129 32.50 -1.84 6.36
N LEU A 130 32.05 -3.06 6.16
CA LEU A 130 32.37 -4.22 7.00
C LEU A 130 32.94 -5.32 6.09
N THR A 131 33.93 -6.03 6.60
CA THR A 131 34.55 -7.18 5.95
C THR A 131 34.24 -8.45 6.74
N GLU A 132 33.97 -9.55 6.05
CA GLU A 132 33.74 -10.83 6.73
C GLU A 132 35.00 -11.27 7.50
N GLY A 133 34.80 -11.68 8.74
CA GLY A 133 35.89 -12.06 9.66
C GLY A 133 36.59 -10.86 10.30
N GLU A 134 36.17 -9.63 10.07
CA GLU A 134 36.73 -8.46 10.73
C GLU A 134 36.45 -8.50 12.23
N ALA A 135 37.49 -8.24 13.03
CA ALA A 135 37.37 -8.16 14.49
C ALA A 135 36.71 -6.82 14.88
N CYS A 136 35.60 -6.92 15.59
CA CYS A 136 34.87 -5.76 16.09
C CYS A 136 35.00 -5.69 17.64
N ARG A 137 35.10 -4.45 18.14
CA ARG A 137 35.08 -4.19 19.59
C ARG A 137 33.68 -3.74 19.99
N VAL A 138 33.14 -4.31 21.05
CA VAL A 138 31.90 -3.84 21.66
C VAL A 138 32.24 -2.69 22.60
N ASP A 139 31.77 -1.49 22.28
CA ASP A 139 31.98 -0.31 23.14
C ASP A 139 30.90 -0.19 24.21
N GLU A 140 29.67 -0.56 23.86
CA GLU A 140 28.51 -0.49 24.75
C GLU A 140 27.54 -1.64 24.46
N ALA A 141 26.98 -2.22 25.50
CA ALA A 141 25.90 -3.21 25.41
C ALA A 141 24.81 -2.88 26.42
N GLY A 142 23.57 -3.06 26.02
CA GLY A 142 22.40 -2.78 26.86
C GLY A 142 21.31 -3.84 26.65
N VAL A 143 20.50 -4.02 27.68
CA VAL A 143 19.28 -4.84 27.59
C VAL A 143 18.08 -3.92 27.57
N GLU A 144 17.21 -4.09 26.57
CA GLU A 144 15.94 -3.38 26.48
C GLU A 144 14.80 -4.37 26.74
N ASP A 145 14.13 -4.21 27.87
CA ASP A 145 12.93 -4.98 28.18
C ASP A 145 11.75 -4.50 27.31
N ARG A 146 11.17 -5.42 26.59
CA ARG A 146 10.02 -5.15 25.71
C ARG A 146 8.88 -6.10 26.00
N GLU A 147 7.68 -5.57 26.03
CA GLU A 147 6.47 -6.35 26.12
C GLU A 147 5.86 -6.54 24.71
N THR A 148 5.34 -7.75 24.46
CA THR A 148 4.53 -8.00 23.26
C THR A 148 3.22 -7.23 23.37
N ARG A 149 2.86 -6.56 22.29
CA ARG A 149 1.59 -5.83 22.21
C ARG A 149 0.66 -6.53 21.21
N PRO A 150 -0.65 -6.55 21.48
CA PRO A 150 -1.61 -7.03 20.49
C PRO A 150 -1.52 -6.18 19.22
N PRO A 151 -1.91 -6.74 18.05
CA PRO A 151 -1.97 -5.97 16.81
C PRO A 151 -2.82 -4.71 16.98
N GLU A 152 -2.39 -3.62 16.33
CA GLU A 152 -3.17 -2.38 16.31
C GLU A 152 -4.54 -2.62 15.67
N PRO A 153 -5.60 -1.98 16.20
CA PRO A 153 -6.91 -2.04 15.59
C PRO A 153 -6.88 -1.57 14.14
N PHE A 154 -7.75 -2.13 13.31
CA PHE A 154 -7.87 -1.67 11.93
C PHE A 154 -8.28 -0.20 11.86
N THR A 155 -7.69 0.51 10.92
CA THR A 155 -8.21 1.78 10.39
C THR A 155 -8.97 1.47 9.09
N ASP A 156 -9.75 2.43 8.55
CA ASP A 156 -10.39 2.26 7.23
C ASP A 156 -9.35 1.81 6.17
N ALA A 157 -8.20 2.49 6.11
CA ALA A 157 -7.14 2.16 5.15
C ALA A 157 -6.55 0.76 5.38
N SER A 158 -6.27 0.38 6.63
CA SER A 158 -5.68 -0.93 6.91
C SER A 158 -6.69 -2.06 6.75
N LEU A 159 -7.99 -1.82 6.98
CA LEU A 159 -9.04 -2.80 6.72
C LEU A 159 -9.24 -3.01 5.21
N ILE A 160 -9.29 -1.95 4.41
CA ILE A 160 -9.32 -2.06 2.94
C ILE A 160 -8.12 -2.87 2.44
N LYS A 161 -6.92 -2.59 2.98
CA LYS A 161 -5.70 -3.36 2.64
C LYS A 161 -5.80 -4.82 3.06
N ALA A 162 -6.43 -5.12 4.19
CA ALA A 162 -6.68 -6.49 4.64
C ALA A 162 -7.68 -7.21 3.73
N MET A 163 -8.77 -6.54 3.32
CA MET A 163 -9.73 -7.05 2.35
C MET A 163 -9.08 -7.38 0.99
N MET A 164 -8.20 -6.52 0.50
CA MET A 164 -7.40 -6.78 -0.72
C MET A 164 -6.47 -7.99 -0.57
N ASN A 165 -5.92 -8.20 0.62
CA ASN A 165 -4.93 -9.24 0.91
C ASN A 165 -5.49 -10.32 1.84
N ILE A 166 -6.75 -10.66 1.69
CA ILE A 166 -7.47 -11.57 2.58
C ILE A 166 -6.80 -12.94 2.69
N ALA A 167 -6.09 -13.37 1.66
CA ALA A 167 -5.30 -14.60 1.66
C ALA A 167 -4.33 -14.73 2.85
N ARG A 168 -3.92 -13.62 3.47
CA ARG A 168 -3.05 -13.64 4.66
C ARG A 168 -3.74 -14.13 5.93
N TYR A 169 -5.07 -14.08 5.94
CA TYR A 169 -5.93 -14.44 7.08
C TYR A 169 -6.55 -15.82 6.92
N VAL A 170 -6.15 -16.56 5.89
CA VAL A 170 -6.66 -17.89 5.59
C VAL A 170 -5.56 -18.93 5.80
N GLU A 171 -5.85 -19.98 6.55
CA GLU A 171 -4.89 -21.03 6.90
C GLU A 171 -4.73 -22.05 5.77
N ASP A 172 -5.81 -22.42 5.09
CA ASP A 172 -5.79 -23.38 4.00
C ASP A 172 -4.97 -22.90 2.81
N ALA A 173 -3.96 -23.68 2.41
CA ALA A 173 -3.01 -23.33 1.36
C ALA A 173 -3.65 -23.30 -0.03
N ALA A 174 -4.64 -24.17 -0.31
CA ALA A 174 -5.32 -24.23 -1.61
C ALA A 174 -6.24 -23.01 -1.76
N VAL A 175 -7.05 -22.72 -0.72
CA VAL A 175 -7.93 -21.55 -0.69
C VAL A 175 -7.12 -20.25 -0.74
N ARG A 176 -5.98 -20.20 -0.05
CA ARG A 176 -5.05 -19.06 -0.10
C ARG A 176 -4.53 -18.78 -1.51
N ARG A 177 -4.27 -19.82 -2.30
CA ARG A 177 -3.84 -19.68 -3.70
C ARG A 177 -4.94 -19.04 -4.53
N THR A 178 -6.15 -19.57 -4.46
CA THR A 178 -7.31 -19.02 -5.17
C THR A 178 -7.59 -17.56 -4.82
N LEU A 179 -7.53 -17.22 -3.53
CA LEU A 179 -7.73 -15.83 -3.09
C LEU A 179 -6.64 -14.86 -3.58
N ARG A 180 -5.46 -15.35 -3.91
CA ARG A 180 -4.40 -14.52 -4.53
C ARG A 180 -4.61 -14.27 -6.02
N GLU A 181 -5.34 -15.14 -6.68
CA GLU A 181 -5.68 -15.03 -8.11
C GLU A 181 -6.88 -14.10 -8.32
N HIS A 182 -7.63 -13.80 -7.26
CA HIS A 182 -8.79 -12.91 -7.27
C HIS A 182 -8.52 -11.61 -6.47
N ASP A 183 -9.38 -10.62 -6.66
CA ASP A 183 -9.26 -9.27 -6.07
C ASP A 183 -9.46 -9.20 -4.53
N GLY A 184 -9.52 -10.34 -3.84
CA GLY A 184 -9.78 -10.39 -2.40
C GLY A 184 -11.27 -10.27 -2.05
N LEU A 185 -11.60 -9.65 -0.91
CA LEU A 185 -13.00 -9.38 -0.51
C LEU A 185 -13.48 -8.06 -1.10
N GLY A 186 -14.54 -8.12 -1.89
CA GLY A 186 -15.10 -6.97 -2.59
C GLY A 186 -14.17 -6.44 -3.69
N THR A 187 -14.64 -5.46 -4.44
CA THR A 187 -13.87 -4.77 -5.47
C THR A 187 -13.34 -3.42 -4.97
N GLU A 188 -12.46 -2.79 -5.71
CA GLU A 188 -11.95 -1.44 -5.39
C GLU A 188 -13.08 -0.43 -5.20
N ALA A 189 -14.15 -0.54 -6.00
CA ALA A 189 -15.31 0.35 -5.94
C ALA A 189 -16.24 0.08 -4.73
N THR A 190 -16.22 -1.12 -4.17
CA THR A 190 -17.24 -1.55 -3.17
C THR A 190 -16.70 -1.59 -1.74
N ARG A 191 -15.39 -1.78 -1.53
CA ARG A 191 -14.81 -1.97 -0.18
C ARG A 191 -15.12 -0.82 0.78
N ALA A 192 -14.97 0.42 0.33
CA ALA A 192 -15.27 1.58 1.17
C ALA A 192 -16.75 1.64 1.54
N GLY A 193 -17.66 1.40 0.57
CA GLY A 193 -19.10 1.36 0.81
C GLY A 193 -19.52 0.22 1.74
N ILE A 194 -18.88 -0.94 1.68
CA ILE A 194 -19.11 -2.04 2.62
C ILE A 194 -18.77 -1.61 4.05
N ILE A 195 -17.62 -0.99 4.27
CA ILE A 195 -17.21 -0.51 5.60
C ILE A 195 -18.21 0.54 6.11
N GLU A 196 -18.60 1.49 5.25
CA GLU A 196 -19.57 2.54 5.61
C GLU A 196 -20.91 1.92 6.01
N THR A 197 -21.44 1.00 5.23
CA THR A 197 -22.68 0.27 5.54
C THR A 197 -22.59 -0.46 6.89
N LEU A 198 -21.45 -1.06 7.21
CA LEU A 198 -21.27 -1.73 8.50
C LEU A 198 -21.26 -0.74 9.68
N VAL A 199 -20.73 0.45 9.48
CA VAL A 199 -20.73 1.53 10.47
C VAL A 199 -22.14 2.11 10.61
N GLU A 200 -22.83 2.41 9.53
CA GLU A 200 -24.23 2.92 9.54
C GLU A 200 -25.21 1.95 10.21
N ARG A 201 -25.02 0.65 9.99
CA ARG A 201 -25.83 -0.40 10.65
C ARG A 201 -25.43 -0.67 12.11
N GLY A 202 -24.40 0.03 12.61
CA GLY A 202 -23.97 -0.13 14.00
C GLY A 202 -23.21 -1.42 14.29
N TYR A 203 -22.76 -2.16 13.27
CA TYR A 203 -21.91 -3.36 13.45
C TYR A 203 -20.44 -3.01 13.71
N LEU A 204 -19.98 -1.90 13.14
CA LEU A 204 -18.68 -1.29 13.41
C LEU A 204 -18.86 0.11 14.01
N VAL A 205 -17.86 0.57 14.74
CA VAL A 205 -17.79 1.94 15.24
C VAL A 205 -16.39 2.50 14.98
N ARG A 206 -16.33 3.76 14.52
CA ARG A 206 -15.08 4.52 14.43
C ARG A 206 -14.81 5.21 15.75
N ARG A 207 -13.64 4.95 16.35
CA ARG A 207 -13.12 5.68 17.50
C ARG A 207 -11.79 6.31 17.13
N ALA A 208 -11.77 7.62 16.96
CA ALA A 208 -10.68 8.34 16.30
C ALA A 208 -10.41 7.72 14.89
N ARG A 209 -9.25 7.11 14.69
CA ARG A 209 -8.91 6.44 13.43
C ARG A 209 -9.13 4.92 13.45
N ALA A 210 -9.49 4.37 14.60
CA ALA A 210 -9.65 2.92 14.76
C ALA A 210 -11.08 2.47 14.48
N LEU A 211 -11.22 1.39 13.73
CA LEU A 211 -12.46 0.63 13.54
C LEU A 211 -12.53 -0.47 14.60
N ARG A 212 -13.67 -0.59 15.26
CA ARG A 212 -13.92 -1.64 16.25
C ARG A 212 -15.27 -2.28 16.02
N ALA A 213 -15.34 -3.60 16.19
CA ALA A 213 -16.61 -4.30 16.23
C ALA A 213 -17.42 -3.85 17.45
N THR A 214 -18.73 -3.67 17.28
CA THR A 214 -19.66 -3.43 18.36
C THR A 214 -20.15 -4.75 18.95
N ARG A 215 -20.84 -4.71 20.09
CA ARG A 215 -21.52 -5.90 20.64
C ARG A 215 -22.51 -6.49 19.64
N LEU A 216 -23.25 -5.63 18.92
CA LEU A 216 -24.19 -6.05 17.88
C LEU A 216 -23.48 -6.76 16.72
N GLY A 217 -22.37 -6.18 16.22
CA GLY A 217 -21.56 -6.80 15.16
C GLY A 217 -20.99 -8.15 15.57
N SER A 218 -20.46 -8.25 16.79
CA SER A 218 -19.95 -9.54 17.31
C SER A 218 -21.05 -10.57 17.50
N ALA A 219 -22.22 -10.17 18.02
CA ALA A 219 -23.37 -11.06 18.17
C ALA A 219 -23.90 -11.56 16.83
N LEU A 220 -23.95 -10.69 15.81
CA LEU A 220 -24.33 -11.09 14.46
C LEU A 220 -23.42 -12.21 13.94
N ILE A 221 -22.10 -12.02 13.99
CA ILE A 221 -21.16 -13.04 13.51
C ILE A 221 -21.29 -14.35 14.31
N ALA A 222 -21.45 -14.26 15.64
CA ALA A 222 -21.64 -15.44 16.48
C ALA A 222 -22.96 -16.20 16.21
N SER A 223 -23.99 -15.54 15.68
CA SER A 223 -25.26 -16.16 15.32
C SER A 223 -25.28 -16.81 13.93
N LEU A 224 -24.29 -16.48 13.08
CA LEU A 224 -24.19 -17.06 11.74
C LEU A 224 -23.66 -18.51 11.80
N PRO A 225 -24.08 -19.38 10.85
CA PRO A 225 -23.41 -20.65 10.65
C PRO A 225 -21.91 -20.43 10.39
N GLU A 226 -21.08 -21.27 11.00
CA GLU A 226 -19.60 -21.13 10.91
C GLU A 226 -19.07 -20.82 9.51
N PRO A 227 -19.53 -21.50 8.43
CA PRO A 227 -19.03 -21.20 7.09
C PRO A 227 -19.38 -19.78 6.60
N ALA A 228 -20.44 -19.15 7.10
CA ALA A 228 -20.87 -17.82 6.64
C ALA A 228 -20.00 -16.69 7.22
N GLY A 229 -19.38 -16.93 8.38
CA GLY A 229 -18.48 -15.98 9.03
C GLY A 229 -17.02 -16.06 8.56
N ARG A 230 -16.69 -16.99 7.66
CA ARG A 230 -15.32 -17.22 7.21
C ARG A 230 -14.95 -16.42 5.96
N PRO A 231 -13.78 -15.79 5.91
CA PRO A 231 -13.33 -14.99 4.76
C PRO A 231 -13.06 -15.84 3.51
N GLU A 232 -12.94 -17.16 3.63
CA GLU A 232 -12.72 -18.09 2.52
C GLU A 232 -13.95 -18.31 1.63
N ARG A 233 -15.13 -17.98 2.12
CA ARG A 233 -16.39 -18.30 1.45
C ARG A 233 -16.49 -17.77 0.02
N PRO A 234 -16.16 -16.51 -0.26
CA PRO A 234 -16.17 -15.99 -1.63
C PRO A 234 -15.26 -16.79 -2.57
N ALA A 235 -14.05 -17.14 -2.13
CA ALA A 235 -13.13 -17.92 -2.95
C ALA A 235 -13.65 -19.30 -3.28
N LEU A 236 -14.28 -19.98 -2.31
CA LEU A 236 -14.89 -21.29 -2.53
C LEU A 236 -16.06 -21.23 -3.51
N TRP A 237 -16.80 -20.12 -3.52
CA TRP A 237 -17.86 -19.91 -4.49
C TRP A 237 -17.31 -19.66 -5.88
N GLU A 238 -16.31 -18.81 -6.04
CA GLU A 238 -15.64 -18.55 -7.31
C GLU A 238 -15.06 -19.84 -7.90
N GLN A 239 -14.39 -20.67 -7.10
CA GLN A 239 -13.89 -21.97 -7.56
C GLN A 239 -15.01 -22.86 -8.09
N ARG A 240 -16.14 -22.93 -7.40
CA ARG A 240 -17.29 -23.73 -7.82
C ARG A 240 -17.91 -23.18 -9.11
N LEU A 241 -18.05 -21.86 -9.21
CA LEU A 241 -18.58 -21.20 -10.40
C LEU A 241 -17.67 -21.43 -11.61
N THR A 242 -16.35 -21.32 -11.44
CA THR A 242 -15.37 -21.60 -12.47
C THR A 242 -15.45 -23.06 -12.92
N ALA A 243 -15.50 -24.01 -11.97
CA ALA A 243 -15.63 -25.43 -12.29
C ALA A 243 -16.94 -25.76 -13.05
N ILE A 244 -18.04 -25.04 -12.77
CA ILE A 244 -19.29 -25.20 -13.52
C ILE A 244 -19.20 -24.60 -14.92
N ALA A 245 -18.49 -23.48 -15.07
CA ALA A 245 -18.32 -22.81 -16.37
C ALA A 245 -17.39 -23.57 -17.32
N GLU A 246 -16.47 -24.37 -16.78
CA GLU A 246 -15.50 -25.18 -17.54
C GLU A 246 -15.99 -26.61 -17.82
N ALA A 247 -17.12 -27.03 -17.23
CA ALA A 247 -17.73 -28.35 -17.42
C ALA A 247 -18.72 -28.37 -18.59
#